data_9bfd673218154cb4de7c00eda3fb2d3f
#
_entry.id   9bfd673218154cb4de7c00eda3fb2d3f
#
_cell.length_a   1.000
_cell.length_b   1.000
_cell.length_c   1.000
_cell.angle_alpha   90.00
_cell.angle_beta   90.00
_cell.angle_gamma   90.00
#
_symmetry.space_group_name_H-M   'P 1'
#
loop_
_entity.id
_entity.type
_entity.pdbx_description
1 polymer ?
#
loop_
_entity_poly.entity_id
_entity_poly.type
_entity_poly.pdbx_seq_one_letter_code
_entity_poly.pdbx_strand_id
1 'polypeptide(L)'
;MLHIKTSSRALVFIVVTYLLALMVDVVFYSRGFSLASTQATTSVFAILWGFARMWSVALAVVLCLRLQKVRVRDWLRGLFRFNKKTVALYLLSPLLVYLALGIYVLLALPLGYFDFSVYVNIVADVIKSSHAGVTSHDAERLARLYAFAQIPQAYLFAITTNALFALGEEIGWRAYLYKMLGSRPSFRNVALIGASWGLWHASAIVLLGFNYIHITERWERFYSCFCA
;
A
#
# COMPACT_ATOMS: atom_id res chain seq x y z
N MET A 1 16.22 19.20 30.05
CA MET A 1 15.17 18.43 29.38
C MET A 1 14.69 19.27 28.19
N LEU A 2 15.09 18.94 26.95
CA LEU A 2 14.70 19.70 25.78
C LEU A 2 13.17 19.50 25.56
N HIS A 3 12.38 20.53 25.89
CA HIS A 3 10.97 20.59 25.54
C HIS A 3 10.85 20.80 24.03
N ILE A 4 10.98 19.71 23.24
CA ILE A 4 10.72 19.73 21.80
C ILE A 4 9.25 20.10 21.61
N LYS A 5 8.98 21.25 20.96
CA LYS A 5 7.60 21.67 20.61
C LYS A 5 6.91 20.56 19.82
N THR A 6 5.61 20.43 19.94
CA THR A 6 4.80 19.36 19.30
C THR A 6 5.00 19.33 17.78
N SER A 7 5.13 20.49 17.14
CA SER A 7 5.45 20.61 15.70
C SER A 7 6.82 20.02 15.34
N SER A 8 7.84 20.17 16.20
CA SER A 8 9.16 19.59 15.96
C SER A 8 9.14 18.06 16.08
N ARG A 9 8.30 17.49 16.95
CA ARG A 9 8.15 16.02 17.07
C ARG A 9 7.50 15.40 15.83
N ALA A 10 6.49 16.08 15.27
CA ALA A 10 5.87 15.66 14.01
C ALA A 10 6.88 15.69 12.85
N LEU A 11 7.68 16.75 12.76
CA LEU A 11 8.73 16.87 11.75
C LEU A 11 9.80 15.76 11.90
N VAL A 12 10.28 15.50 13.11
CA VAL A 12 11.25 14.41 13.37
C VAL A 12 10.66 13.06 12.91
N PHE A 13 9.41 12.79 13.24
CA PHE A 13 8.75 11.56 12.78
C PHE A 13 8.71 11.47 11.25
N ILE A 14 8.30 12.53 10.56
CA ILE A 14 8.22 12.55 9.09
C ILE A 14 9.60 12.28 8.48
N VAL A 15 10.63 12.98 8.94
CA VAL A 15 12.01 12.82 8.45
C VAL A 15 12.52 11.39 8.68
N VAL A 16 12.36 10.86 9.90
CA VAL A 16 12.79 9.48 10.22
C VAL A 16 12.05 8.47 9.35
N THR A 17 10.75 8.66 9.16
CA THR A 17 9.93 7.77 8.31
C THR A 17 10.42 7.78 6.85
N TYR A 18 10.73 8.96 6.30
CA TYR A 18 11.23 9.07 4.93
C TYR A 18 12.62 8.44 4.77
N LEU A 19 13.50 8.65 5.73
CA LEU A 19 14.84 8.06 5.71
C LEU A 19 14.79 6.52 5.78
N LEU A 20 13.93 5.97 6.64
CA LEU A 20 13.76 4.52 6.74
C LEU A 20 13.15 3.93 5.47
N ALA A 21 12.13 4.57 4.89
CA ALA A 21 11.53 4.14 3.64
C ALA A 21 12.53 4.21 2.48
N LEU A 22 13.27 5.32 2.35
CA LEU A 22 14.33 5.48 1.35
C LEU A 22 15.41 4.40 1.50
N MET A 23 15.82 4.08 2.73
CA MET A 23 16.80 3.01 3.00
C MET A 23 16.28 1.65 2.50
N VAL A 24 15.03 1.33 2.76
CA VAL A 24 14.40 0.10 2.26
C VAL A 24 14.40 0.10 0.73
N ASP A 25 13.93 1.19 0.10
CA ASP A 25 13.84 1.30 -1.36
C ASP A 25 15.23 1.17 -2.02
N VAL A 26 16.27 1.83 -1.48
CA VAL A 26 17.65 1.75 -1.98
C VAL A 26 18.21 0.33 -1.85
N VAL A 27 17.98 -0.37 -0.72
CA VAL A 27 18.42 -1.73 -0.53
C VAL A 27 17.82 -2.66 -1.57
N PHE A 28 16.54 -2.56 -1.85
CA PHE A 28 15.89 -3.39 -2.86
C PHE A 28 16.32 -3.00 -4.29
N TYR A 29 16.42 -1.71 -4.58
CA TYR A 29 16.93 -1.19 -5.85
C TYR A 29 18.34 -1.70 -6.15
N SER A 30 19.26 -1.65 -5.17
CA SER A 30 20.63 -2.13 -5.32
C SER A 30 20.75 -3.64 -5.57
N ARG A 31 19.70 -4.41 -5.29
CA ARG A 31 19.58 -5.84 -5.59
C ARG A 31 18.91 -6.11 -6.94
N GLY A 32 18.70 -5.07 -7.75
CA GLY A 32 18.06 -5.18 -9.06
C GLY A 32 16.54 -5.35 -9.01
N PHE A 33 15.92 -5.10 -7.86
CA PHE A 33 14.46 -5.17 -7.74
C PHE A 33 13.80 -3.98 -8.42
N SER A 34 12.82 -4.26 -9.29
CA SER A 34 11.96 -3.26 -9.94
C SER A 34 10.53 -3.79 -9.99
N LEU A 35 9.58 -2.94 -9.68
CA LEU A 35 8.16 -3.25 -9.78
C LEU A 35 7.64 -3.21 -11.24
N ALA A 36 8.44 -2.64 -12.14
CA ALA A 36 8.17 -2.65 -13.58
C ALA A 36 8.54 -4.00 -14.26
N SER A 37 9.27 -4.87 -13.56
CA SER A 37 9.69 -6.18 -14.11
C SER A 37 8.56 -7.20 -14.01
N THR A 38 8.35 -7.97 -15.09
CA THR A 38 7.31 -9.00 -15.18
C THR A 38 7.77 -10.38 -14.68
N GLN A 39 8.95 -10.50 -14.09
CA GLN A 39 9.51 -11.78 -13.67
C GLN A 39 8.86 -12.32 -12.38
N ALA A 40 8.68 -13.64 -12.30
CA ALA A 40 8.05 -14.32 -11.16
C ALA A 40 8.80 -14.12 -9.81
N THR A 41 10.12 -13.95 -9.84
CA THR A 41 10.95 -13.59 -8.68
C THR A 41 10.54 -12.25 -8.07
N THR A 42 9.96 -11.38 -8.87
CA THR A 42 9.43 -10.08 -8.45
C THR A 42 8.35 -10.22 -7.37
N SER A 43 7.58 -11.30 -7.38
CA SER A 43 6.46 -11.48 -6.44
C SER A 43 6.91 -11.61 -4.99
N VAL A 44 7.93 -12.43 -4.69
CA VAL A 44 8.45 -12.59 -3.32
C VAL A 44 9.17 -11.33 -2.86
N PHE A 45 9.99 -10.74 -3.72
CA PHE A 45 10.67 -9.47 -3.41
C PHE A 45 9.66 -8.33 -3.20
N ALA A 46 8.58 -8.28 -3.98
CA ALA A 46 7.52 -7.29 -3.82
C ALA A 46 6.82 -7.43 -2.45
N ILE A 47 6.53 -8.65 -2.01
CA ILE A 47 5.95 -8.92 -0.69
C ILE A 47 6.90 -8.48 0.42
N LEU A 48 8.17 -8.88 0.34
CA LEU A 48 9.18 -8.53 1.34
C LEU A 48 9.42 -7.01 1.39
N TRP A 49 9.57 -6.38 0.23
CA TRP A 49 9.72 -4.94 0.12
C TRP A 49 8.50 -4.21 0.68
N GLY A 50 7.29 -4.58 0.25
CA GLY A 50 6.05 -3.96 0.70
C GLY A 50 5.90 -4.05 2.21
N PHE A 51 6.14 -5.24 2.79
CA PHE A 51 6.10 -5.43 4.23
C PHE A 51 7.14 -4.56 4.95
N ALA A 52 8.41 -4.66 4.56
CA ALA A 52 9.49 -3.89 5.17
C ALA A 52 9.22 -2.38 5.09
N ARG A 53 8.74 -1.92 3.94
CA ARG A 53 8.46 -0.51 3.70
C ARG A 53 7.30 0.00 4.53
N MET A 54 6.17 -0.68 4.55
CA MET A 54 5.01 -0.31 5.34
C MET A 54 5.30 -0.34 6.85
N TRP A 55 6.06 -1.32 7.32
CA TRP A 55 6.45 -1.44 8.73
C TRP A 55 7.59 -0.51 9.12
N SER A 56 8.33 0.08 8.17
CA SER A 56 9.30 1.14 8.45
C SER A 56 8.66 2.34 9.13
N VAL A 57 7.40 2.63 8.83
CA VAL A 57 6.61 3.69 9.45
C VAL A 57 6.36 3.40 10.94
N ALA A 58 5.97 2.17 11.27
CA ALA A 58 5.83 1.74 12.67
C ALA A 58 7.18 1.75 13.41
N LEU A 59 8.26 1.36 12.73
CA LEU A 59 9.62 1.47 13.29
C LEU A 59 9.99 2.91 13.61
N ALA A 60 9.66 3.87 12.73
CA ALA A 60 9.85 5.29 12.98
C ALA A 60 9.10 5.76 14.27
N VAL A 61 7.87 5.25 14.48
CA VAL A 61 7.12 5.51 15.72
C VAL A 61 7.88 4.99 16.94
N VAL A 62 8.37 3.75 16.88
CA VAL A 62 9.14 3.15 17.99
C VAL A 62 10.39 3.98 18.30
N LEU A 63 11.14 4.42 17.29
CA LEU A 63 12.30 5.27 17.46
C LEU A 63 11.94 6.62 18.10
N CYS A 64 10.89 7.28 17.58
CA CYS A 64 10.42 8.55 18.13
C CYS A 64 9.92 8.44 19.57
N LEU A 65 9.21 7.37 19.94
CA LEU A 65 8.77 7.12 21.32
C LEU A 65 9.97 6.92 22.25
N ARG A 66 10.99 6.17 21.81
CA ARG A 66 12.23 5.99 22.60
C ARG A 66 13.00 7.28 22.81
N LEU A 67 13.12 8.11 21.76
CA LEU A 67 13.72 9.45 21.89
C LEU A 67 12.96 10.35 22.87
N GLN A 68 11.64 10.18 22.95
CA GLN A 68 10.79 10.89 23.90
C GLN A 68 10.75 10.24 25.29
N LYS A 69 11.47 9.14 25.51
CA LYS A 69 11.45 8.34 26.74
C LYS A 69 10.05 7.81 27.11
N VAL A 70 9.19 7.60 26.11
CA VAL A 70 7.86 6.99 26.27
C VAL A 70 7.98 5.47 26.11
N ARG A 71 7.36 4.72 27.03
CA ARG A 71 7.34 3.26 26.92
C ARG A 71 6.44 2.83 25.77
N VAL A 72 7.03 2.20 24.74
CA VAL A 72 6.34 1.73 23.53
C VAL A 72 5.16 0.83 23.88
N ARG A 73 5.34 -0.11 24.82
CA ARG A 73 4.30 -1.03 25.27
C ARG A 73 3.04 -0.31 25.78
N ASP A 74 3.22 0.73 26.60
CA ASP A 74 2.09 1.44 27.20
C ASP A 74 1.37 2.28 26.15
N TRP A 75 2.13 2.85 25.20
CA TRP A 75 1.56 3.58 24.07
C TRP A 75 0.73 2.67 23.16
N LEU A 76 1.26 1.49 22.80
CA LEU A 76 0.56 0.49 21.98
C LEU A 76 -0.69 -0.06 22.67
N ARG A 77 -0.62 -0.35 23.98
CA ARG A 77 -1.80 -0.77 24.74
C ARG A 77 -2.93 0.26 24.74
N GLY A 78 -2.58 1.56 24.72
CA GLY A 78 -3.56 2.63 24.57
C GLY A 78 -4.20 2.71 23.19
N LEU A 79 -3.50 2.19 22.16
CA LEU A 79 -3.97 2.19 20.77
C LEU A 79 -4.92 1.02 20.46
N PHE A 80 -4.55 -0.19 20.89
CA PHE A 80 -5.30 -1.41 20.61
C PHE A 80 -6.36 -1.69 21.69
N ARG A 81 -7.60 -1.28 21.41
CA ARG A 81 -8.76 -1.57 22.25
C ARG A 81 -9.69 -2.54 21.53
N PHE A 82 -9.59 -3.81 21.87
CA PHE A 82 -10.45 -4.84 21.30
C PHE A 82 -11.76 -4.91 22.07
N ASN A 83 -12.86 -4.55 21.44
CA ASN A 83 -14.22 -4.76 21.91
C ASN A 83 -15.09 -5.24 20.74
N LYS A 84 -16.29 -5.74 21.04
CA LYS A 84 -17.21 -6.31 20.02
C LYS A 84 -17.49 -5.32 18.87
N LYS A 85 -17.68 -4.03 19.19
CA LYS A 85 -17.94 -3.00 18.20
C LYS A 85 -16.74 -2.77 17.27
N THR A 86 -15.52 -2.70 17.83
CA THR A 86 -14.30 -2.53 17.02
C THR A 86 -14.07 -3.72 16.11
N VAL A 87 -14.27 -4.93 16.61
CA VAL A 87 -14.15 -6.15 15.80
C VAL A 87 -15.19 -6.19 14.70
N ALA A 88 -16.47 -5.87 15.02
CA ALA A 88 -17.52 -5.80 14.00
C ALA A 88 -17.21 -4.75 12.92
N LEU A 89 -16.77 -3.54 13.29
CA LEU A 89 -16.40 -2.51 12.32
C LEU A 89 -15.20 -2.94 11.46
N TYR A 90 -14.23 -3.63 12.05
CA TYR A 90 -13.10 -4.18 11.31
C TYR A 90 -13.55 -5.20 10.26
N LEU A 91 -14.41 -6.14 10.62
CA LEU A 91 -14.93 -7.16 9.71
C LEU A 91 -15.87 -6.57 8.64
N LEU A 92 -16.61 -5.52 8.97
CA LEU A 92 -17.54 -4.89 8.03
C LEU A 92 -16.87 -3.86 7.10
N SER A 93 -15.72 -3.32 7.47
CA SER A 93 -15.06 -2.25 6.70
C SER A 93 -14.76 -2.62 5.23
N PRO A 94 -14.32 -3.84 4.86
CA PRO A 94 -14.10 -4.17 3.45
C PRO A 94 -15.41 -4.17 2.63
N LEU A 95 -16.56 -4.39 3.26
CA LEU A 95 -17.85 -4.36 2.56
C LEU A 95 -18.20 -2.96 2.02
N LEU A 96 -17.66 -1.90 2.63
CA LEU A 96 -17.80 -0.54 2.09
C LEU A 96 -17.08 -0.39 0.74
N VAL A 97 -15.95 -1.07 0.56
CA VAL A 97 -15.24 -1.08 -0.72
C VAL A 97 -16.06 -1.83 -1.77
N TYR A 98 -16.64 -2.98 -1.42
CA TYR A 98 -17.54 -3.71 -2.34
C TYR A 98 -18.77 -2.88 -2.70
N LEU A 99 -19.35 -2.15 -1.74
CA LEU A 99 -20.45 -1.24 -2.02
C LEU A 99 -20.04 -0.14 -3.01
N ALA A 100 -18.87 0.48 -2.79
CA ALA A 100 -18.34 1.51 -3.69
C ALA A 100 -18.06 0.95 -5.10
N LEU A 101 -17.46 -0.24 -5.20
CA LEU A 101 -17.24 -0.93 -6.47
C LEU A 101 -18.54 -1.30 -7.15
N GLY A 102 -19.54 -1.77 -6.39
CA GLY A 102 -20.87 -2.08 -6.93
C GLY A 102 -21.54 -0.82 -7.53
N ILE A 103 -21.47 0.30 -6.81
CA ILE A 103 -21.98 1.60 -7.31
C ILE A 103 -21.21 2.01 -8.57
N TYR A 104 -19.87 1.89 -8.58
CA TYR A 104 -19.06 2.17 -9.76
C TYR A 104 -19.52 1.35 -10.97
N VAL A 105 -19.66 0.02 -10.82
CA VAL A 105 -20.09 -0.87 -11.89
C VAL A 105 -21.48 -0.49 -12.40
N LEU A 106 -22.44 -0.21 -11.49
CA LEU A 106 -23.80 0.20 -11.85
C LEU A 106 -23.83 1.50 -12.68
N LEU A 107 -22.92 2.43 -12.40
CA LEU A 107 -22.83 3.69 -13.14
C LEU A 107 -22.02 3.55 -14.44
N ALA A 108 -20.95 2.75 -14.43
CA ALA A 108 -20.03 2.61 -15.54
C ALA A 108 -20.56 1.68 -16.65
N LEU A 109 -21.36 0.65 -16.29
CA LEU A 109 -21.89 -0.33 -17.21
C LEU A 109 -22.75 0.29 -18.34
N PRO A 110 -23.77 1.13 -18.02
CA PRO A 110 -24.60 1.73 -19.05
C PRO A 110 -23.86 2.78 -19.91
N LEU A 111 -22.73 3.29 -19.43
CA LEU A 111 -21.89 4.25 -20.15
C LEU A 111 -20.79 3.57 -20.99
N GLY A 112 -20.71 2.24 -20.99
CA GLY A 112 -19.69 1.49 -21.71
C GLY A 112 -18.27 1.59 -21.12
N TYR A 113 -18.12 2.12 -19.90
CA TYR A 113 -16.82 2.22 -19.22
C TYR A 113 -16.46 0.97 -18.41
N PHE A 114 -17.37 0.01 -18.30
CA PHE A 114 -17.12 -1.28 -17.66
C PHE A 114 -17.57 -2.40 -18.58
N ASP A 115 -16.63 -3.29 -18.94
CA ASP A 115 -16.89 -4.51 -19.69
C ASP A 115 -16.18 -5.68 -19.02
N PHE A 116 -16.97 -6.58 -18.45
CA PHE A 116 -16.47 -7.76 -17.76
C PHE A 116 -15.77 -8.74 -18.74
N SER A 117 -16.12 -8.73 -20.02
CA SER A 117 -15.51 -9.60 -21.02
C SER A 117 -14.03 -9.27 -21.24
N VAL A 118 -13.65 -7.99 -21.14
CA VAL A 118 -12.24 -7.55 -21.24
C VAL A 118 -11.40 -8.21 -20.15
N TYR A 119 -11.89 -8.19 -18.89
CA TYR A 119 -11.21 -8.86 -17.79
C TYR A 119 -11.08 -10.37 -18.03
N VAL A 120 -12.19 -11.03 -18.42
CA VAL A 120 -12.20 -12.47 -18.70
C VAL A 120 -11.20 -12.84 -19.79
N ASN A 121 -11.14 -12.07 -20.87
CA ASN A 121 -10.22 -12.31 -21.98
C ASN A 121 -8.75 -12.19 -21.54
N ILE A 122 -8.40 -11.13 -20.78
CA ILE A 122 -7.03 -10.96 -20.25
C ILE A 122 -6.63 -12.15 -19.39
N VAL A 123 -7.49 -12.59 -18.47
CA VAL A 123 -7.20 -13.73 -17.59
C VAL A 123 -7.12 -15.04 -18.39
N ALA A 124 -8.00 -15.24 -19.37
CA ALA A 124 -7.97 -16.40 -20.25
C ALA A 124 -6.68 -16.49 -21.06
N ASP A 125 -6.16 -15.36 -21.55
CA ASP A 125 -4.91 -15.32 -22.28
C ASP A 125 -3.70 -15.64 -21.38
N VAL A 126 -3.72 -15.18 -20.13
CA VAL A 126 -2.71 -15.56 -19.12
C VAL A 126 -2.76 -17.08 -18.84
N ILE A 127 -3.95 -17.64 -18.70
CA ILE A 127 -4.12 -19.10 -18.49
C ILE A 127 -3.57 -19.89 -19.68
N LYS A 128 -3.90 -19.50 -20.92
CA LYS A 128 -3.38 -20.13 -22.13
C LYS A 128 -1.86 -20.08 -22.24
N SER A 129 -1.28 -18.92 -21.95
CA SER A 129 0.17 -18.74 -22.03
C SER A 129 0.93 -19.55 -20.96
N SER A 130 0.29 -19.80 -19.82
CA SER A 130 0.91 -20.50 -18.68
C SER A 130 0.74 -22.02 -18.76
N HIS A 131 -0.24 -22.53 -19.52
CA HIS A 131 -0.59 -23.96 -19.56
C HIS A 131 -0.78 -24.43 -21.01
N ALA A 132 0.24 -25.10 -21.54
CA ALA A 132 0.17 -25.71 -22.86
C ALA A 132 -0.94 -26.78 -22.93
N GLY A 133 -1.83 -26.66 -23.92
CA GLY A 133 -2.91 -27.62 -24.15
C GLY A 133 -4.30 -27.23 -23.62
N VAL A 134 -4.43 -26.10 -22.95
CA VAL A 134 -5.76 -25.58 -22.53
C VAL A 134 -6.46 -24.98 -23.74
N THR A 135 -7.70 -25.44 -24.03
CA THR A 135 -8.51 -24.86 -25.10
C THR A 135 -8.97 -23.44 -24.78
N SER A 136 -9.31 -22.67 -25.80
CA SER A 136 -9.81 -21.29 -25.59
C SER A 136 -11.10 -21.28 -24.76
N HIS A 137 -11.99 -22.26 -25.00
CA HIS A 137 -13.22 -22.40 -24.22
C HIS A 137 -12.96 -22.73 -22.74
N ASP A 138 -12.02 -23.64 -22.44
CA ASP A 138 -11.69 -23.99 -21.06
C ASP A 138 -10.99 -22.85 -20.34
N ALA A 139 -10.11 -22.12 -21.02
CA ALA A 139 -9.45 -20.95 -20.48
C ALA A 139 -10.45 -19.84 -20.09
N GLU A 140 -11.44 -19.59 -20.95
CA GLU A 140 -12.50 -18.61 -20.67
C GLU A 140 -13.38 -19.04 -19.48
N ARG A 141 -13.75 -20.31 -19.43
CA ARG A 141 -14.50 -20.89 -18.30
C ARG A 141 -13.73 -20.75 -16.97
N LEU A 142 -12.45 -21.10 -16.98
CA LEU A 142 -11.58 -20.96 -15.83
C LEU A 142 -11.41 -19.49 -15.41
N ALA A 143 -11.26 -18.58 -16.38
CA ALA A 143 -11.15 -17.14 -16.11
C ALA A 143 -12.41 -16.59 -15.42
N ARG A 144 -13.61 -17.01 -15.86
CA ARG A 144 -14.87 -16.65 -15.19
C ARG A 144 -14.95 -17.19 -13.77
N LEU A 145 -14.60 -18.46 -13.55
CA LEU A 145 -14.58 -19.06 -12.22
C LEU A 145 -13.58 -18.33 -11.30
N TYR A 146 -12.40 -18.00 -11.82
CA TYR A 146 -11.39 -17.24 -11.12
C TYR A 146 -11.88 -15.85 -10.70
N ALA A 147 -12.57 -15.15 -11.62
CA ALA A 147 -13.15 -13.84 -11.34
C ALA A 147 -14.12 -13.87 -10.16
N PHE A 148 -15.01 -14.86 -10.12
CA PHE A 148 -15.93 -15.02 -8.98
C PHE A 148 -15.23 -15.44 -7.69
N ALA A 149 -14.21 -16.30 -7.78
CA ALA A 149 -13.43 -16.74 -6.62
C ALA A 149 -12.61 -15.59 -6.00
N GLN A 150 -12.21 -14.60 -6.80
CA GLN A 150 -11.50 -13.42 -6.31
C GLN A 150 -12.34 -12.57 -5.33
N ILE A 151 -13.67 -12.59 -5.42
CA ILE A 151 -14.52 -11.79 -4.54
C ILE A 151 -14.34 -12.19 -3.07
N PRO A 152 -14.63 -13.45 -2.64
CA PRO A 152 -14.40 -13.85 -1.27
C PRO A 152 -12.91 -13.86 -0.89
N GLN A 153 -12.02 -14.17 -1.84
CA GLN A 153 -10.58 -14.11 -1.63
C GLN A 153 -10.11 -12.69 -1.27
N ALA A 154 -10.54 -11.67 -2.01
CA ALA A 154 -10.19 -10.28 -1.73
C ALA A 154 -10.68 -9.83 -0.34
N TYR A 155 -11.88 -10.28 0.08
CA TYR A 155 -12.35 -10.03 1.44
C TYR A 155 -11.44 -10.66 2.50
N LEU A 156 -11.08 -11.93 2.34
CA LEU A 156 -10.19 -12.63 3.27
C LEU A 156 -8.81 -11.96 3.32
N PHE A 157 -8.25 -11.59 2.17
CA PHE A 157 -6.99 -10.86 2.12
C PHE A 157 -7.09 -9.48 2.78
N ALA A 158 -8.20 -8.76 2.61
CA ALA A 158 -8.41 -7.45 3.21
C ALA A 158 -8.36 -7.50 4.75
N ILE A 159 -9.00 -8.50 5.36
CA ILE A 159 -9.03 -8.66 6.82
C ILE A 159 -7.84 -9.44 7.40
N THR A 160 -6.93 -9.95 6.59
CA THR A 160 -5.75 -10.70 7.04
C THR A 160 -4.47 -10.04 6.55
N THR A 161 -3.99 -10.43 5.39
CA THR A 161 -2.69 -10.03 4.85
C THR A 161 -2.61 -8.51 4.63
N ASN A 162 -3.58 -7.92 3.92
CA ASN A 162 -3.57 -6.48 3.66
C ASN A 162 -3.70 -5.66 4.94
N ALA A 163 -4.51 -6.12 5.89
CA ALA A 163 -4.62 -5.47 7.19
C ALA A 163 -3.29 -5.49 7.95
N LEU A 164 -2.57 -6.62 7.92
CA LEU A 164 -1.25 -6.72 8.54
C LEU A 164 -0.24 -5.77 7.89
N PHE A 165 -0.23 -5.68 6.57
CA PHE A 165 0.62 -4.75 5.84
C PHE A 165 0.27 -3.30 6.19
N ALA A 166 -0.99 -2.92 6.06
CA ALA A 166 -1.47 -1.55 6.32
C ALA A 166 -1.27 -1.11 7.78
N LEU A 167 -1.31 -2.05 8.73
CA LEU A 167 -1.17 -1.76 10.16
C LEU A 167 0.11 -0.96 10.47
N GLY A 168 1.22 -1.27 9.80
CA GLY A 168 2.47 -0.53 9.96
C GLY A 168 2.33 0.96 9.64
N GLU A 169 1.64 1.28 8.56
CA GLU A 169 1.35 2.65 8.14
C GLU A 169 0.33 3.34 9.06
N GLU A 170 -0.74 2.64 9.43
CA GLU A 170 -1.81 3.18 10.26
C GLU A 170 -1.30 3.60 11.64
N ILE A 171 -0.39 2.81 12.23
CA ILE A 171 0.29 3.14 13.49
C ILE A 171 1.02 4.49 13.39
N GLY A 172 1.66 4.77 12.26
CA GLY A 172 2.39 6.02 12.09
C GLY A 172 1.52 7.19 11.66
N TRP A 173 0.83 7.07 10.54
CA TRP A 173 0.12 8.20 9.94
C TRP A 173 -1.16 8.56 10.71
N ARG A 174 -1.98 7.58 11.04
CA ARG A 174 -3.31 7.80 11.62
C ARG A 174 -3.35 7.73 13.15
N ALA A 175 -2.37 7.07 13.78
CA ALA A 175 -2.28 7.09 15.24
C ALA A 175 -1.25 8.08 15.74
N TYR A 176 0.04 7.93 15.37
CA TYR A 176 1.11 8.74 15.96
C TYR A 176 1.11 10.18 15.44
N LEU A 177 1.18 10.39 14.11
CA LEU A 177 1.24 11.74 13.53
C LEU A 177 -0.03 12.53 13.83
N TYR A 178 -1.21 11.91 13.68
CA TYR A 178 -2.47 12.55 14.04
C TYR A 178 -2.50 13.02 15.50
N LYS A 179 -1.98 12.21 16.43
CA LYS A 179 -1.85 12.58 17.84
C LYS A 179 -0.88 13.74 18.03
N MET A 180 0.24 13.76 17.31
CA MET A 180 1.21 14.86 17.36
C MET A 180 0.65 16.17 16.78
N LEU A 181 -0.33 16.12 15.90
CA LEU A 181 -1.03 17.29 15.36
C LEU A 181 -2.24 17.73 16.20
N GLY A 182 -2.41 17.16 17.40
CA GLY A 182 -3.40 17.57 18.38
C GLY A 182 -4.71 16.80 18.37
N SER A 183 -4.81 15.70 17.63
CA SER A 183 -5.99 14.79 17.56
C SER A 183 -7.32 15.50 17.22
N ARG A 184 -7.27 16.62 16.53
CA ARG A 184 -8.46 17.37 16.10
C ARG A 184 -8.67 17.19 14.60
N PRO A 185 -9.87 16.80 14.15
CA PRO A 185 -10.18 16.77 12.73
C PRO A 185 -10.22 18.22 12.22
N SER A 186 -9.25 18.57 11.39
CA SER A 186 -9.21 19.86 10.69
C SER A 186 -8.66 19.64 9.29
N PHE A 187 -9.07 20.47 8.34
CA PHE A 187 -8.55 20.41 6.97
C PHE A 187 -7.03 20.47 6.93
N ARG A 188 -6.41 21.33 7.75
CA ARG A 188 -4.97 21.45 7.85
C ARG A 188 -4.31 20.13 8.26
N ASN A 189 -4.82 19.45 9.29
CA ASN A 189 -4.25 18.19 9.76
C ASN A 189 -4.41 17.08 8.71
N VAL A 190 -5.57 16.99 8.08
CA VAL A 190 -5.84 16.04 7.01
C VAL A 190 -4.90 16.29 5.81
N ALA A 191 -4.74 17.55 5.39
CA ALA A 191 -3.85 17.92 4.30
C ALA A 191 -2.38 17.62 4.63
N LEU A 192 -1.91 17.91 5.85
CA LEU A 192 -0.54 17.60 6.28
C LEU A 192 -0.27 16.10 6.32
N ILE A 193 -1.19 15.31 6.86
CA ILE A 193 -1.05 13.85 6.90
C ILE A 193 -1.07 13.29 5.48
N GLY A 194 -2.02 13.71 4.65
CA GLY A 194 -2.16 13.25 3.26
C GLY A 194 -0.94 13.62 2.41
N ALA A 195 -0.45 14.86 2.50
CA ALA A 195 0.74 15.30 1.79
C ALA A 195 1.99 14.52 2.26
N SER A 196 2.16 14.35 3.58
CA SER A 196 3.27 13.55 4.10
C SER A 196 3.21 12.10 3.66
N TRP A 197 2.02 11.49 3.67
CA TRP A 197 1.82 10.13 3.19
C TRP A 197 2.06 10.01 1.68
N GLY A 198 1.53 10.96 0.89
CA GLY A 198 1.75 10.97 -0.56
C GLY A 198 3.22 11.14 -0.94
N LEU A 199 3.93 12.10 -0.35
CA LEU A 199 5.36 12.32 -0.59
C LEU A 199 6.24 11.16 -0.12
N TRP A 200 5.79 10.40 0.89
CA TRP A 200 6.49 9.19 1.34
C TRP A 200 6.61 8.15 0.23
N HIS A 201 5.70 8.11 -0.76
CA HIS A 201 5.80 7.20 -1.90
C HIS A 201 6.84 7.62 -2.94
N ALA A 202 7.36 8.84 -2.90
CA ALA A 202 8.24 9.38 -3.93
C ALA A 202 9.47 8.49 -4.21
N SER A 203 10.16 7.99 -3.19
CA SER A 203 11.32 7.11 -3.38
C SER A 203 10.99 5.79 -4.07
N ALA A 204 9.86 5.17 -3.73
CA ALA A 204 9.40 3.94 -4.39
C ALA A 204 9.00 4.17 -5.85
N ILE A 205 8.37 5.32 -6.13
CA ILE A 205 7.98 5.70 -7.50
C ILE A 205 9.23 5.90 -8.35
N VAL A 206 10.19 6.67 -7.86
CA VAL A 206 11.38 7.04 -8.61
C VAL A 206 12.36 5.88 -8.78
N LEU A 207 12.62 5.12 -7.71
CA LEU A 207 13.63 4.06 -7.74
C LEU A 207 13.10 2.74 -8.26
N LEU A 208 11.85 2.38 -7.93
CA LEU A 208 11.30 1.04 -8.18
C LEU A 208 10.16 1.01 -9.21
N GLY A 209 9.67 2.17 -9.67
CA GLY A 209 8.56 2.26 -10.62
C GLY A 209 7.19 1.97 -10.01
N PHE A 210 7.02 2.18 -8.71
CA PHE A 210 5.76 1.93 -8.01
C PHE A 210 4.59 2.72 -8.63
N ASN A 211 3.54 2.03 -9.09
CA ASN A 211 2.35 2.57 -9.76
C ASN A 211 2.58 3.38 -11.05
N TYR A 212 3.84 3.57 -11.49
CA TYR A 212 4.17 4.41 -12.64
C TYR A 212 5.29 3.79 -13.48
N ILE A 213 5.03 2.62 -14.04
CA ILE A 213 5.99 1.85 -14.86
C ILE A 213 6.62 2.71 -15.96
N HIS A 214 5.85 3.62 -16.58
CA HIS A 214 6.33 4.46 -17.68
C HIS A 214 7.24 5.63 -17.25
N ILE A 215 7.30 5.97 -15.97
CA ILE A 215 8.20 7.05 -15.50
C ILE A 215 9.64 6.57 -15.47
N THR A 216 9.89 5.34 -15.01
CA THR A 216 11.22 4.72 -14.99
C THR A 216 11.79 4.61 -16.40
N GLU A 217 11.01 4.17 -17.38
CA GLU A 217 11.43 4.08 -18.78
C GLU A 217 11.77 5.46 -19.41
N ARG A 218 11.12 6.53 -18.97
CA ARG A 218 11.44 7.89 -19.40
C ARG A 218 12.75 8.39 -18.80
N TRP A 219 13.01 8.10 -17.54
CA TRP A 219 14.25 8.51 -16.88
C TRP A 219 15.44 7.70 -17.41
N GLU A 220 15.34 6.42 -17.65
CA GLU A 220 16.38 5.60 -18.29
C GLU A 220 16.70 6.12 -19.68
N ARG A 221 15.69 6.49 -20.48
CA ARG A 221 15.90 7.13 -21.80
C ARG A 221 16.53 8.51 -21.68
N PHE A 222 16.18 9.29 -20.66
CA PHE A 222 16.78 10.60 -20.43
C PHE A 222 18.25 10.47 -20.02
N TYR A 223 18.61 9.56 -19.15
CA TYR A 223 20.00 9.28 -18.77
C TYR A 223 20.81 8.69 -19.91
N SER A 224 20.26 7.80 -20.71
CA SER A 224 20.97 7.24 -21.88
C SER A 224 21.25 8.29 -22.97
N CYS A 225 20.41 9.32 -23.10
CA CYS A 225 20.67 10.45 -24.00
C CYS A 225 21.75 11.42 -23.49
N PHE A 226 22.03 11.45 -22.17
CA PHE A 226 23.05 12.34 -21.61
C PHE A 226 24.42 11.67 -21.42
N CYS A 227 24.48 10.34 -21.49
CA CYS A 227 25.72 9.54 -21.32
C CYS A 227 26.25 8.96 -22.64
N ALA A 228 25.63 9.27 -23.79
CA ALA A 228 26.10 8.97 -25.15
C ALA A 228 26.67 10.23 -25.80
#